data_e062aba7ce5e69c6cd051395951d4be4
#
_entry.id   e062aba7ce5e69c6cd051395951d4be4
#
_cell.length_a   1.000
_cell.length_b   1.000
_cell.length_c   1.000
_cell.angle_alpha   90.00
_cell.angle_beta   90.00
_cell.angle_gamma   90.00
#
_symmetry.space_group_name_H-M   'P 1'
#
loop_
_entity.id
_entity.type
_entity.pdbx_description
1 polymer ?
#
loop_
_entity_poly.entity_id
_entity_poly.type
_entity_poly.pdbx_seq_one_letter_code
_entity_poly.pdbx_strand_id
1 'polypeptide(L)'
;MKKLTMGAALAVAALATGVGVLNAQQPGFKRIEVQDRDLSIPGRHAVQARAEFEPGGAIGRHTHPGEELSIVLEGELVLEVDGQPARTVKAGESFFIPAGVVHAGKNPGKGKAVVFATYIVEKGKPVATLVK
;
A
#
# COMPACT_ATOMS: atom_id res chain seq x y z
N MET A 1 5.58 -7.96 63.63
CA MET A 1 6.10 -7.08 62.52
C MET A 1 6.20 -7.89 61.25
N LYS A 2 5.29 -7.71 60.33
CA LYS A 2 5.31 -8.37 59.02
C LYS A 2 6.00 -7.44 57.99
N LYS A 3 7.15 -7.88 57.47
CA LYS A 3 7.85 -7.17 56.39
C LYS A 3 7.13 -7.42 55.08
N LEU A 4 6.59 -6.37 54.45
CA LEU A 4 6.13 -6.40 53.08
C LEU A 4 7.35 -6.35 52.16
N THR A 5 7.56 -7.38 51.39
CA THR A 5 8.49 -7.36 50.26
C THR A 5 7.74 -6.86 49.03
N MET A 6 8.09 -5.66 48.57
CA MET A 6 7.64 -5.10 47.32
C MET A 6 8.36 -5.84 46.18
N GLY A 7 7.63 -6.65 45.44
CA GLY A 7 8.09 -7.24 44.21
C GLY A 7 8.01 -6.21 43.09
N ALA A 8 9.16 -5.84 42.52
CA ALA A 8 9.23 -5.02 41.34
C ALA A 8 8.82 -5.86 40.12
N ALA A 9 7.69 -5.54 39.53
CA ALA A 9 7.29 -6.08 38.25
C ALA A 9 8.09 -5.37 37.13
N LEU A 10 9.01 -6.10 36.51
CA LEU A 10 9.66 -5.66 35.29
C LEU A 10 8.62 -5.73 34.16
N ALA A 11 8.15 -4.58 33.69
CA ALA A 11 7.42 -4.49 32.44
C ALA A 11 8.40 -4.65 31.31
N VAL A 12 8.37 -5.80 30.65
CA VAL A 12 9.06 -6.01 29.37
C VAL A 12 8.27 -5.25 28.32
N ALA A 13 8.75 -4.08 27.93
CA ALA A 13 8.25 -3.38 26.77
C ALA A 13 8.69 -4.17 25.52
N ALA A 14 7.77 -4.91 24.91
CA ALA A 14 7.98 -5.50 23.60
C ALA A 14 8.07 -4.36 22.58
N LEU A 15 9.28 -4.07 22.12
CA LEU A 15 9.52 -3.25 20.95
C LEU A 15 8.98 -4.03 19.74
N ALA A 16 7.74 -3.77 19.37
CA ALA A 16 7.21 -4.17 18.08
C ALA A 16 7.97 -3.40 17.00
N THR A 17 8.94 -4.07 16.39
CA THR A 17 9.53 -3.59 15.15
C THR A 17 8.44 -3.63 14.09
N GLY A 18 7.72 -2.52 13.96
CA GLY A 18 6.66 -2.36 12.98
C GLY A 18 7.27 -2.43 11.59
N VAL A 19 7.17 -3.57 10.95
CA VAL A 19 7.24 -3.64 9.49
C VAL A 19 6.07 -2.78 9.02
N GLY A 20 6.37 -1.65 8.36
CA GLY A 20 5.35 -0.69 7.97
C GLY A 20 4.40 -1.29 6.96
N VAL A 21 3.34 -1.90 7.45
CA VAL A 21 2.18 -2.25 6.63
C VAL A 21 1.58 -0.93 6.17
N LEU A 22 1.40 -0.76 4.84
CA LEU A 22 0.66 0.36 4.27
C LEU A 22 -0.80 0.26 4.71
N ASN A 23 -1.03 0.55 5.97
CA ASN A 23 -2.36 0.85 6.45
C ASN A 23 -2.71 2.27 6.04
N ALA A 24 -3.96 2.47 5.71
CA ALA A 24 -4.77 3.63 5.44
C ALA A 24 -4.42 4.98 6.13
N GLN A 25 -3.16 5.20 6.56
CA GLN A 25 -2.75 6.32 7.42
C GLN A 25 -1.89 7.37 6.73
N GLN A 26 -1.71 7.29 5.40
CA GLN A 26 -1.07 8.39 4.68
C GLN A 26 -2.11 9.49 4.45
N PRO A 27 -1.79 10.76 4.78
CA PRO A 27 -2.73 11.87 4.62
C PRO A 27 -3.28 11.93 3.19
N GLY A 28 -4.62 11.93 3.07
CA GLY A 28 -5.29 12.02 1.78
C GLY A 28 -5.24 10.74 0.93
N PHE A 29 -4.77 9.63 1.46
CA PHE A 29 -4.76 8.34 0.79
C PHE A 29 -5.52 7.28 1.59
N LYS A 30 -6.33 6.50 0.90
CA LYS A 30 -7.07 5.38 1.47
C LYS A 30 -7.10 4.20 0.51
N ARG A 31 -6.76 3.02 1.01
CA ARG A 31 -6.88 1.76 0.27
C ARG A 31 -8.01 0.92 0.86
N ILE A 32 -8.96 0.55 0.02
CA ILE A 32 -10.13 -0.25 0.39
C ILE A 32 -10.04 -1.57 -0.37
N GLU A 33 -9.85 -2.67 0.34
CA GLU A 33 -9.87 -4.00 -0.25
C GLU A 33 -11.28 -4.34 -0.74
N VAL A 34 -11.37 -4.85 -1.97
CA VAL A 34 -12.62 -5.27 -2.61
C VAL A 34 -12.77 -6.78 -2.53
N GLN A 35 -11.71 -7.51 -2.83
CA GLN A 35 -11.66 -8.96 -2.69
C GLN A 35 -10.22 -9.47 -2.62
N ASP A 36 -10.06 -10.64 -2.02
CA ASP A 36 -8.83 -11.41 -1.95
C ASP A 36 -9.17 -12.87 -2.30
N ARG A 37 -8.47 -13.45 -3.26
CA ARG A 37 -8.72 -14.79 -3.76
C ARG A 37 -7.43 -15.55 -4.03
N ASP A 38 -7.38 -16.77 -3.56
CA ASP A 38 -6.33 -17.71 -3.94
C ASP A 38 -6.41 -18.00 -5.44
N LEU A 39 -5.24 -18.04 -6.06
CA LEU A 39 -5.11 -18.42 -7.46
C LEU A 39 -4.77 -19.92 -7.58
N SER A 40 -5.00 -20.46 -8.78
CA SER A 40 -4.53 -21.82 -9.13
C SER A 40 -3.01 -21.93 -9.21
N ILE A 41 -2.30 -20.79 -9.23
CA ILE A 41 -0.85 -20.72 -9.16
C ILE A 41 -0.41 -20.89 -7.70
N PRO A 42 0.38 -21.92 -7.35
CA PRO A 42 0.82 -22.15 -5.97
C PRO A 42 1.53 -20.93 -5.36
N GLY A 43 1.18 -20.60 -4.12
CA GLY A 43 1.80 -19.52 -3.36
C GLY A 43 1.40 -18.10 -3.78
N ARG A 44 0.43 -17.95 -4.69
CA ARG A 44 -0.07 -16.66 -5.18
C ARG A 44 -1.54 -16.45 -4.87
N HIS A 45 -1.89 -15.20 -4.61
CA HIS A 45 -3.27 -14.75 -4.53
C HIS A 45 -3.47 -13.43 -5.30
N ALA A 46 -4.69 -13.16 -5.69
CA ALA A 46 -5.05 -11.89 -6.29
C ALA A 46 -5.82 -11.05 -5.27
N VAL A 47 -5.35 -9.84 -5.05
CA VAL A 47 -6.02 -8.85 -4.20
C VAL A 47 -6.49 -7.71 -5.09
N GLN A 48 -7.77 -7.36 -5.01
CA GLN A 48 -8.30 -6.18 -5.68
C GLN A 48 -8.66 -5.12 -4.65
N ALA A 49 -8.28 -3.89 -4.92
CA ALA A 49 -8.52 -2.77 -4.05
C ALA A 49 -8.86 -1.49 -4.82
N ARG A 50 -9.61 -0.61 -4.16
CA ARG A 50 -9.77 0.78 -4.58
C ARG A 50 -8.78 1.62 -3.80
N ALA A 51 -7.94 2.34 -4.51
CA ALA A 51 -7.06 3.35 -3.96
C ALA A 51 -7.69 4.73 -4.20
N GLU A 52 -8.02 5.42 -3.15
CA GLU A 52 -8.68 6.74 -3.19
C GLU A 52 -7.70 7.80 -2.72
N PHE A 53 -7.59 8.87 -3.50
CA PHE A 53 -6.71 10.00 -3.23
C PHE A 53 -7.52 11.28 -3.19
N GLU A 54 -7.51 11.96 -2.04
CA GLU A 54 -8.01 13.32 -1.95
C GLU A 54 -7.11 14.27 -2.77
N PRO A 55 -7.56 15.50 -3.10
CA PRO A 55 -6.70 16.48 -3.75
C PRO A 55 -5.37 16.66 -3.01
N GLY A 56 -4.25 16.48 -3.71
CA GLY A 56 -2.91 16.50 -3.13
C GLY A 56 -2.52 15.25 -2.32
N GLY A 57 -3.45 14.31 -2.15
CA GLY A 57 -3.17 13.03 -1.49
C GLY A 57 -2.14 12.20 -2.26
N ALA A 58 -1.31 11.45 -1.53
CA ALA A 58 -0.23 10.68 -2.13
C ALA A 58 0.01 9.38 -1.38
N ILE A 59 0.48 8.39 -2.12
CA ILE A 59 1.14 7.22 -1.56
C ILE A 59 2.64 7.33 -1.83
N GLY A 60 3.45 7.23 -0.77
CA GLY A 60 4.91 7.30 -0.86
C GLY A 60 5.52 6.12 -1.61
N ARG A 61 6.83 6.16 -1.77
CA ARG A 61 7.59 5.10 -2.43
C ARG A 61 7.36 3.76 -1.73
N HIS A 62 6.95 2.77 -2.50
CA HIS A 62 6.63 1.42 -1.99
C HIS A 62 6.84 0.36 -3.06
N THR A 63 6.77 -0.90 -2.63
CA THR A 63 6.85 -2.08 -3.48
C THR A 63 5.70 -3.02 -3.20
N HIS A 64 5.43 -3.92 -4.14
CA HIS A 64 4.53 -5.07 -3.95
C HIS A 64 5.29 -6.38 -4.15
N PRO A 65 4.95 -7.46 -3.42
CA PRO A 65 5.57 -8.77 -3.60
C PRO A 65 4.95 -9.53 -4.81
N GLY A 66 4.77 -8.86 -5.90
CA GLY A 66 4.17 -9.32 -7.15
C GLY A 66 3.78 -8.17 -8.05
N GLU A 67 3.07 -8.47 -9.10
CA GLU A 67 2.66 -7.51 -10.13
C GLU A 67 1.43 -6.71 -9.70
N GLU A 68 1.36 -5.46 -10.16
CA GLU A 68 0.17 -4.61 -10.08
C GLU A 68 -0.34 -4.28 -11.47
N LEU A 69 -1.65 -4.53 -11.70
CA LEU A 69 -2.39 -4.09 -12.87
C LEU A 69 -3.48 -3.14 -12.40
N SER A 70 -3.43 -1.91 -12.87
CA SER A 70 -4.32 -0.85 -12.38
C SER A 70 -4.93 -0.03 -13.50
N ILE A 71 -6.11 0.49 -13.22
CA ILE A 71 -6.81 1.46 -14.07
C ILE A 71 -7.27 2.64 -13.22
N VAL A 72 -7.08 3.85 -13.73
CA VAL A 72 -7.65 5.06 -13.12
C VAL A 72 -9.14 5.12 -13.48
N LEU A 73 -10.00 5.13 -12.47
CA LEU A 73 -11.45 5.21 -12.64
C LEU A 73 -11.96 6.65 -12.64
N GLU A 74 -11.32 7.52 -11.86
CA GLU A 74 -11.74 8.90 -11.65
C GLU A 74 -10.52 9.79 -11.44
N GLY A 75 -10.57 11.01 -11.97
CA GLY A 75 -9.50 11.99 -11.82
C GLY A 75 -8.24 11.61 -12.59
N GLU A 76 -7.10 11.92 -12.01
CA GLU A 76 -5.79 11.64 -12.59
C GLU A 76 -4.76 11.37 -11.50
N LEU A 77 -3.74 10.62 -11.85
CA LEU A 77 -2.64 10.25 -10.95
C LEU A 77 -1.30 10.59 -11.62
N VAL A 78 -0.43 11.32 -10.93
CA VAL A 78 0.99 11.37 -11.29
C VAL A 78 1.63 10.11 -10.75
N LEU A 79 2.11 9.26 -11.64
CA LEU A 79 2.78 7.99 -11.34
C LEU A 79 4.28 8.15 -11.51
N GLU A 80 5.02 7.81 -10.48
CA GLU A 80 6.47 7.73 -10.47
C GLU A 80 6.89 6.28 -10.32
N VAL A 81 7.65 5.77 -11.29
CA VAL A 81 8.21 4.43 -11.29
C VAL A 81 9.72 4.53 -11.41
N ASP A 82 10.47 3.87 -10.52
CA ASP A 82 11.92 3.91 -10.57
C ASP A 82 12.45 3.48 -11.95
N GLY A 83 13.38 4.26 -12.47
CA GLY A 83 13.96 4.05 -13.79
C GLY A 83 13.14 4.60 -14.97
N GLN A 84 12.00 5.25 -14.71
CA GLN A 84 11.14 5.85 -15.74
C GLN A 84 10.84 7.32 -15.42
N PRO A 85 10.59 8.17 -16.43
CA PRO A 85 10.05 9.50 -16.21
C PRO A 85 8.68 9.44 -15.53
N ALA A 86 8.39 10.37 -14.62
CA ALA A 86 7.05 10.54 -14.07
C ALA A 86 6.03 10.79 -15.20
N ARG A 87 4.85 10.22 -15.08
CA ARG A 87 3.77 10.42 -16.06
C ARG A 87 2.43 10.62 -15.38
N THR A 88 1.54 11.33 -16.04
CA THR A 88 0.14 11.47 -15.61
C THR A 88 -0.69 10.37 -16.26
N VAL A 89 -1.42 9.62 -15.43
CA VAL A 89 -2.38 8.60 -15.86
C VAL A 89 -3.77 9.14 -15.60
N LYS A 90 -4.58 9.26 -16.63
CA LYS A 90 -5.93 9.85 -16.57
C LYS A 90 -7.01 8.78 -16.44
N ALA A 91 -8.21 9.17 -16.05
CA ALA A 91 -9.38 8.29 -15.98
C ALA A 91 -9.57 7.51 -17.28
N GLY A 92 -9.74 6.19 -17.19
CA GLY A 92 -9.82 5.25 -18.29
C GLY A 92 -8.48 4.69 -18.78
N GLU A 93 -7.36 5.28 -18.36
CA GLU A 93 -6.02 4.78 -18.69
C GLU A 93 -5.54 3.78 -17.63
N SER A 94 -4.72 2.83 -18.06
CA SER A 94 -4.15 1.79 -17.20
C SER A 94 -2.64 1.93 -17.04
N PHE A 95 -2.11 1.28 -16.01
CA PHE A 95 -0.68 1.11 -15.81
C PHE A 95 -0.35 -0.25 -15.22
N PHE A 96 0.90 -0.64 -15.38
CA PHE A 96 1.45 -1.89 -14.89
C PHE A 96 2.72 -1.62 -14.10
N ILE A 97 2.83 -2.25 -12.93
CA ILE A 97 4.05 -2.22 -12.11
C ILE A 97 4.60 -3.65 -11.99
N PRO A 98 5.82 -3.90 -12.45
CA PRO A 98 6.47 -5.21 -12.26
C PRO A 98 6.68 -5.52 -10.79
N ALA A 99 6.80 -6.80 -10.47
CA ALA A 99 7.07 -7.26 -9.11
C ALA A 99 8.30 -6.59 -8.51
N GLY A 100 8.17 -6.07 -7.28
CA GLY A 100 9.27 -5.49 -6.51
C GLY A 100 9.77 -4.13 -7.00
N VAL A 101 9.18 -3.55 -8.04
CA VAL A 101 9.60 -2.23 -8.54
C VAL A 101 9.07 -1.12 -7.65
N VAL A 102 9.96 -0.24 -7.21
CA VAL A 102 9.61 0.91 -6.37
C VAL A 102 8.84 1.94 -7.19
N HIS A 103 7.70 2.37 -6.67
CA HIS A 103 6.85 3.38 -7.30
C HIS A 103 6.09 4.21 -6.27
N ALA A 104 5.54 5.33 -6.71
CA ALA A 104 4.74 6.26 -5.91
C ALA A 104 3.63 6.87 -6.77
N GLY A 105 2.60 7.37 -6.13
CA GLY A 105 1.49 8.02 -6.80
C GLY A 105 0.98 9.25 -6.05
N LYS A 106 0.56 10.27 -6.80
CA LYS A 106 0.02 11.51 -6.24
C LYS A 106 -1.15 12.01 -7.08
N ASN A 107 -2.19 12.49 -6.42
CA ASN A 107 -3.27 13.21 -7.07
C ASN A 107 -2.91 14.69 -7.24
N PRO A 108 -2.66 15.16 -8.47
CA PRO A 108 -2.30 16.56 -8.73
C PRO A 108 -3.52 17.46 -8.89
N GLY A 109 -4.71 16.88 -8.96
CA GLY A 109 -5.94 17.57 -9.28
C GLY A 109 -6.63 18.25 -8.08
N LYS A 110 -7.75 18.88 -8.37
CA LYS A 110 -8.60 19.54 -7.36
C LYS A 110 -9.78 18.67 -6.91
N GLY A 111 -10.04 17.59 -7.63
CA GLY A 111 -11.04 16.58 -7.29
C GLY A 111 -10.38 15.29 -6.79
N LYS A 112 -11.20 14.34 -6.39
CA LYS A 112 -10.78 13.02 -5.97
C LYS A 112 -10.20 12.23 -7.14
N ALA A 113 -9.17 11.45 -6.92
CA ALA A 113 -8.72 10.42 -7.84
C ALA A 113 -8.99 9.04 -7.28
N VAL A 114 -9.43 8.12 -8.13
CA VAL A 114 -9.72 6.73 -7.77
C VAL A 114 -9.01 5.80 -8.74
N VAL A 115 -8.24 4.87 -8.18
CA VAL A 115 -7.55 3.82 -8.93
C VAL A 115 -8.13 2.47 -8.49
N PHE A 116 -8.46 1.64 -9.46
CA PHE A 116 -8.79 0.23 -9.20
C PHE A 116 -7.56 -0.62 -9.51
N ALA A 117 -7.04 -1.27 -8.48
CA ALA A 117 -5.80 -2.02 -8.55
C ALA A 117 -6.06 -3.52 -8.38
N THR A 118 -5.37 -4.33 -9.18
CA THR A 118 -5.28 -5.77 -9.02
C THR A 118 -3.82 -6.14 -8.76
N TYR A 119 -3.57 -6.74 -7.60
CA TYR A 119 -2.27 -7.23 -7.19
C TYR A 119 -2.23 -8.74 -7.30
N ILE A 120 -1.26 -9.29 -8.01
CA ILE A 120 -0.98 -10.73 -8.06
C ILE A 120 0.29 -10.97 -7.26
N VAL A 121 0.13 -11.35 -6.00
CA VAL A 121 1.20 -11.25 -5.01
C VAL A 121 1.43 -12.56 -4.24
N GLU A 122 2.58 -12.67 -3.60
CA GLU A 122 2.93 -13.80 -2.75
C GLU A 122 2.07 -13.85 -1.50
N LYS A 123 1.53 -15.04 -1.18
CA LYS A 123 0.82 -15.29 0.07
C LYS A 123 1.72 -15.06 1.29
N GLY A 124 1.13 -14.55 2.37
CA GLY A 124 1.82 -14.35 3.64
C GLY A 124 2.71 -13.12 3.69
N LYS A 125 2.78 -12.33 2.63
CA LYS A 125 3.50 -11.04 2.60
C LYS A 125 2.52 -9.88 2.55
N PRO A 126 2.87 -8.72 3.14
CA PRO A 126 2.09 -7.50 2.97
C PRO A 126 1.93 -7.15 1.49
N VAL A 127 0.74 -6.72 1.07
CA VAL A 127 0.50 -6.32 -0.33
C VAL A 127 1.39 -5.15 -0.73
N ALA A 128 1.72 -4.28 0.20
CA ALA A 128 2.62 -3.16 -0.06
C ALA A 128 3.55 -2.91 1.12
N THR A 129 4.79 -2.51 0.82
CA THR A 129 5.82 -2.17 1.80
C THR A 129 6.44 -0.82 1.43
N LEU A 130 6.43 0.12 2.38
CA LEU A 130 7.08 1.42 2.20
C LEU A 130 8.59 1.27 2.10
N VAL A 131 9.18 2.03 1.20
CA VAL A 131 10.63 2.17 1.03
C VAL A 131 11.07 3.46 1.71
N LYS A 132 12.09 3.35 2.56
CA LYS A 132 12.69 4.52 3.25
C LYS A 132 13.63 5.29 2.33
#